data_718b636fe106c1fed4e7925c129b4de3
#
_entry.id   718b636fe106c1fed4e7925c129b4de3
#
_cell.length_a   1.000
_cell.length_b   1.000
_cell.length_c   1.000
_cell.angle_alpha   90.00
_cell.angle_beta   90.00
_cell.angle_gamma   90.00
#
_symmetry.space_group_name_H-M   'P 1'
#
loop_
_entity.id
_entity.type
_entity.pdbx_description
1 polymer ?
#
loop_
_entity_poly.entity_id
_entity_poly.type
_entity_poly.pdbx_seq_one_letter_code
_entity_poly.pdbx_strand_id
1 'polypeptide(L)'
;MTALGWLGILRLGLVQAGLGAIVVLTTSTLNRVMIIEWHLPAIVPGALVALHYAIQVMRPRLGYGSDVGGRRTPWIVGGMAALALGATGAAAGVALMGTSLALGLAVTLTSFIAVGLGVGAAGTSLLTLLAARVDTSKRAPAATIVWLMMLFGIAVTATLAGKALDPFGPQRLVAVVGGAAAIAFTVALLAIRGMEGPTTPAAAAHDHGPGFITALRGVWQERQARGFAIFVFVSMLAYSGQELVIEPFAGAVFQLSPGQSTGLTGLHHAGVLGGMALVAVWGFAAGSFSRTAMRAWTMGGCAGSALAALGLAAAGLAGPDAPLRGAVLVLGIANGTFAVAAIGSMMGLASAGRASREGTRMGMWGAAQALAFGAGGLVSTAASDVMRVLFSDPALAYGAVFVMEAGLFALAAVLAVQVFQAPRERAAAPNWGGQDAKA
;
A
#
# COMPACT_ATOMS: atom_id res chain seq x y z
N MET A 1 -24.90 8.48 20.56
CA MET A 1 -24.54 7.24 19.81
C MET A 1 -23.37 6.60 20.54
N THR A 2 -23.45 5.33 20.89
CA THR A 2 -22.32 4.62 21.51
C THR A 2 -21.20 4.47 20.47
N ALA A 3 -19.98 4.86 20.85
CA ALA A 3 -18.80 4.67 20.03
C ALA A 3 -18.57 3.16 19.76
N LEU A 4 -17.96 2.84 18.62
CA LEU A 4 -17.63 1.46 18.29
C LEU A 4 -16.60 0.90 19.27
N GLY A 5 -16.92 -0.25 19.86
CA GLY A 5 -15.97 -1.05 20.61
C GLY A 5 -14.97 -1.78 19.70
N TRP A 6 -14.01 -2.50 20.30
CA TRP A 6 -12.97 -3.24 19.59
C TRP A 6 -13.52 -4.25 18.57
N LEU A 7 -14.63 -4.94 18.90
CA LEU A 7 -15.30 -5.85 17.96
C LEU A 7 -15.79 -5.12 16.70
N GLY A 8 -16.32 -3.91 16.85
CA GLY A 8 -16.73 -3.07 15.71
C GLY A 8 -15.52 -2.69 14.85
N ILE A 9 -14.39 -2.34 15.46
CA ILE A 9 -13.13 -2.03 14.75
C ILE A 9 -12.64 -3.26 13.97
N LEU A 10 -12.66 -4.45 14.60
CA LEU A 10 -12.28 -5.70 13.91
C LEU A 10 -13.21 -6.02 12.74
N ARG A 11 -14.53 -5.78 12.87
CA ARG A 11 -15.48 -5.95 11.75
C ARG A 11 -15.16 -5.01 10.59
N LEU A 12 -14.84 -3.73 10.84
CA LEU A 12 -14.38 -2.81 9.80
C LEU A 12 -13.03 -3.27 9.21
N GLY A 13 -12.15 -3.84 10.04
CA GLY A 13 -10.91 -4.46 9.61
C GLY A 13 -11.10 -5.63 8.65
N LEU A 14 -12.17 -6.45 8.80
CA LEU A 14 -12.51 -7.52 7.86
C LEU A 14 -12.85 -6.98 6.46
N VAL A 15 -13.51 -5.82 6.37
CA VAL A 15 -13.75 -5.17 5.07
C VAL A 15 -12.43 -4.78 4.41
N GLN A 16 -11.51 -4.22 5.19
CA GLN A 16 -10.19 -3.82 4.69
C GLN A 16 -9.34 -5.04 4.31
N ALA A 17 -9.44 -6.14 5.07
CA ALA A 17 -8.81 -7.42 4.73
C ALA A 17 -9.33 -7.97 3.40
N GLY A 18 -10.65 -7.91 3.18
CA GLY A 18 -11.27 -8.29 1.90
C GLY A 18 -10.81 -7.42 0.73
N LEU A 19 -10.64 -6.11 0.95
CA LEU A 19 -10.10 -5.20 -0.04
C LEU A 19 -8.66 -5.62 -0.43
N GLY A 20 -7.78 -5.81 0.55
CA GLY A 20 -6.41 -6.27 0.33
C GLY A 20 -6.34 -7.62 -0.37
N ALA A 21 -7.20 -8.56 0.03
CA ALA A 21 -7.33 -9.90 -0.55
C ALA A 21 -7.59 -9.88 -2.07
N ILE A 22 -8.47 -8.98 -2.53
CA ILE A 22 -8.78 -8.87 -3.96
C ILE A 22 -7.65 -8.14 -4.69
N VAL A 23 -7.12 -7.06 -4.11
CA VAL A 23 -6.08 -6.23 -4.75
C VAL A 23 -4.82 -7.03 -5.01
N VAL A 24 -4.35 -7.87 -4.07
CA VAL A 24 -3.12 -8.64 -4.26
C VAL A 24 -3.18 -9.57 -5.47
N LEU A 25 -4.32 -10.22 -5.72
CA LEU A 25 -4.47 -11.10 -6.88
C LEU A 25 -4.42 -10.32 -8.19
N THR A 26 -4.97 -9.11 -8.23
CA THR A 26 -4.96 -8.27 -9.44
C THR A 26 -3.60 -7.64 -9.71
N THR A 27 -2.87 -7.23 -8.68
CA THR A 27 -1.58 -6.54 -8.86
C THR A 27 -0.39 -7.49 -8.96
N SER A 28 -0.40 -8.62 -8.28
CA SER A 28 0.71 -9.59 -8.30
C SER A 28 0.45 -10.75 -9.25
N THR A 29 -0.60 -11.54 -8.98
CA THR A 29 -0.85 -12.81 -9.72
C THR A 29 -1.14 -12.56 -11.21
N LEU A 30 -2.06 -11.62 -11.53
CA LEU A 30 -2.37 -11.32 -12.93
C LEU A 30 -1.18 -10.69 -13.66
N ASN A 31 -0.40 -9.82 -12.98
CA ASN A 31 0.83 -9.25 -13.50
C ASN A 31 1.82 -10.36 -13.95
N ARG A 32 2.08 -11.32 -13.08
CA ARG A 32 2.98 -12.44 -13.39
C ARG A 32 2.45 -13.26 -14.57
N VAL A 33 1.16 -13.59 -14.59
CA VAL A 33 0.57 -14.39 -15.68
C VAL A 33 0.70 -13.68 -17.03
N MET A 34 0.47 -12.37 -17.08
CA MET A 34 0.64 -11.58 -18.31
C MET A 34 2.10 -11.61 -18.81
N ILE A 35 3.08 -11.51 -17.91
CA ILE A 35 4.50 -11.45 -18.29
C ILE A 35 5.05 -12.83 -18.66
N ILE A 36 4.77 -13.83 -17.86
CA ILE A 36 5.41 -15.15 -17.99
C ILE A 36 4.62 -16.10 -18.89
N GLU A 37 3.29 -16.20 -18.70
CA GLU A 37 2.47 -17.14 -19.48
C GLU A 37 2.09 -16.58 -20.87
N TRP A 38 1.83 -15.29 -20.94
CA TRP A 38 1.43 -14.63 -22.20
C TRP A 38 2.58 -13.86 -22.86
N HIS A 39 3.78 -13.86 -22.27
CA HIS A 39 5.00 -13.21 -22.79
C HIS A 39 4.81 -11.73 -23.15
N LEU A 40 3.93 -11.03 -22.41
CA LEU A 40 3.75 -9.60 -22.62
C LEU A 40 4.93 -8.81 -22.01
N PRO A 41 5.29 -7.64 -22.60
CA PRO A 41 6.20 -6.70 -21.96
C PRO A 41 5.70 -6.34 -20.57
N ALA A 42 6.60 -6.29 -19.58
CA ALA A 42 6.24 -6.05 -18.18
C ALA A 42 5.62 -4.65 -17.96
N ILE A 43 5.92 -3.70 -18.84
CA ILE A 43 5.30 -2.38 -18.83
C ILE A 43 3.78 -2.42 -19.00
N VAL A 44 3.23 -3.43 -19.70
CA VAL A 44 1.78 -3.55 -19.93
C VAL A 44 1.02 -3.76 -18.61
N PRO A 45 1.27 -4.81 -17.83
CA PRO A 45 0.64 -4.95 -16.53
C PRO A 45 1.07 -3.85 -15.55
N GLY A 46 2.30 -3.33 -15.63
CA GLY A 46 2.75 -2.18 -14.85
C GLY A 46 1.89 -0.94 -15.09
N ALA A 47 1.55 -0.65 -16.36
CA ALA A 47 0.66 0.45 -16.73
C ALA A 47 -0.78 0.25 -16.22
N LEU A 48 -1.30 -0.98 -16.23
CA LEU A 48 -2.62 -1.32 -15.67
C LEU A 48 -2.66 -1.06 -14.16
N VAL A 49 -1.61 -1.46 -13.43
CA VAL A 49 -1.48 -1.18 -12.00
C VAL A 49 -1.30 0.33 -11.75
N ALA A 50 -0.51 1.03 -12.55
CA ALA A 50 -0.38 2.48 -12.47
C ALA A 50 -1.73 3.19 -12.71
N LEU A 51 -2.52 2.73 -13.69
CA LEU A 51 -3.88 3.22 -13.95
C LEU A 51 -4.78 3.02 -12.73
N HIS A 52 -4.75 1.84 -12.10
CA HIS A 52 -5.48 1.56 -10.88
C HIS A 52 -5.18 2.59 -9.78
N TYR A 53 -3.89 2.95 -9.57
CA TYR A 53 -3.50 3.98 -8.59
C TYR A 53 -3.87 5.40 -9.07
N ALA A 54 -3.74 5.70 -10.36
CA ALA A 54 -4.11 7.00 -10.92
C ALA A 54 -5.61 7.31 -10.71
N ILE A 55 -6.48 6.32 -10.88
CA ILE A 55 -7.92 6.46 -10.63
C ILE A 55 -8.20 6.78 -9.17
N GLN A 56 -7.37 6.32 -8.23
CA GLN A 56 -7.52 6.61 -6.81
C GLN A 56 -7.30 8.10 -6.46
N VAL A 57 -6.77 8.92 -7.38
CA VAL A 57 -6.76 10.38 -7.24
C VAL A 57 -8.19 10.94 -7.13
N MET A 58 -9.20 10.20 -7.59
CA MET A 58 -10.62 10.54 -7.42
C MET A 58 -11.17 10.30 -6.01
N ARG A 59 -10.39 9.72 -5.09
CA ARG A 59 -10.82 9.46 -3.69
C ARG A 59 -11.49 10.66 -2.99
N PRO A 60 -11.00 11.92 -3.12
CA PRO A 60 -11.66 13.06 -2.48
C PRO A 60 -13.09 13.28 -3.01
N ARG A 61 -13.32 13.05 -4.32
CA ARG A 61 -14.66 13.16 -4.92
C ARG A 61 -15.58 12.03 -4.45
N LEU A 62 -15.05 10.81 -4.36
CA LEU A 62 -15.81 9.65 -3.85
C LEU A 62 -16.14 9.80 -2.37
N GLY A 63 -15.21 10.35 -1.58
CA GLY A 63 -15.43 10.72 -0.17
C GLY A 63 -16.51 11.77 -0.03
N TYR A 64 -16.45 12.85 -0.80
CA TYR A 64 -17.47 13.90 -0.81
C TYR A 64 -18.85 13.34 -1.15
N GLY A 65 -18.95 12.46 -2.18
CA GLY A 65 -20.21 11.80 -2.51
C GLY A 65 -20.79 10.98 -1.36
N SER A 66 -19.93 10.31 -0.58
CA SER A 66 -20.35 9.56 0.60
C SER A 66 -20.81 10.46 1.75
N ASP A 67 -20.24 11.66 1.87
CA ASP A 67 -20.61 12.64 2.90
C ASP A 67 -21.94 13.33 2.56
N VAL A 68 -22.13 13.76 1.30
CA VAL A 68 -23.37 14.38 0.82
C VAL A 68 -24.54 13.39 0.84
N GLY A 69 -24.30 12.13 0.48
CA GLY A 69 -25.31 11.07 0.52
C GLY A 69 -25.75 10.67 1.94
N GLY A 70 -25.07 11.17 2.98
CA GLY A 70 -25.38 10.94 4.39
C GLY A 70 -25.18 9.50 4.86
N ARG A 71 -24.89 8.56 3.97
CA ARG A 71 -24.67 7.13 4.28
C ARG A 71 -23.41 6.63 3.57
N ARG A 72 -22.49 6.02 4.33
CA ARG A 72 -21.22 5.48 3.86
C ARG A 72 -21.27 4.01 3.46
N THR A 73 -22.18 3.26 4.11
CA THR A 73 -22.35 1.81 3.83
C THR A 73 -22.63 1.50 2.36
N PRO A 74 -23.50 2.22 1.62
CA PRO A 74 -23.71 1.96 0.20
C PRO A 74 -22.45 2.15 -0.65
N TRP A 75 -21.59 3.13 -0.34
CA TRP A 75 -20.32 3.36 -1.01
C TRP A 75 -19.29 2.28 -0.72
N ILE A 76 -19.28 1.75 0.52
CA ILE A 76 -18.43 0.62 0.89
C ILE A 76 -18.87 -0.64 0.15
N VAL A 77 -20.17 -0.96 0.20
CA VAL A 77 -20.72 -2.17 -0.46
C VAL A 77 -20.60 -2.06 -1.98
N GLY A 78 -20.99 -0.93 -2.58
CA GLY A 78 -20.87 -0.69 -4.02
C GLY A 78 -19.41 -0.70 -4.50
N GLY A 79 -18.50 -0.10 -3.71
CA GLY A 79 -17.07 -0.13 -3.99
C GLY A 79 -16.47 -1.54 -3.92
N MET A 80 -16.84 -2.34 -2.91
CA MET A 80 -16.44 -3.75 -2.80
C MET A 80 -17.02 -4.61 -3.93
N ALA A 81 -18.27 -4.34 -4.36
CA ALA A 81 -18.86 -5.01 -5.51
C ALA A 81 -18.13 -4.68 -6.81
N ALA A 82 -17.85 -3.38 -7.05
CA ALA A 82 -17.07 -2.94 -8.22
C ALA A 82 -15.66 -3.55 -8.22
N LEU A 83 -15.01 -3.62 -7.06
CA LEU A 83 -13.70 -4.25 -6.88
C LEU A 83 -13.75 -5.77 -7.19
N ALA A 84 -14.74 -6.48 -6.66
CA ALA A 84 -14.90 -7.93 -6.88
C ALA A 84 -15.21 -8.27 -8.33
N LEU A 85 -16.14 -7.53 -8.96
CA LEU A 85 -16.46 -7.69 -10.39
C LEU A 85 -15.28 -7.29 -11.28
N GLY A 86 -14.59 -6.19 -10.95
CA GLY A 86 -13.39 -5.76 -11.65
C GLY A 86 -12.27 -6.79 -11.58
N ALA A 87 -11.99 -7.36 -10.40
CA ALA A 87 -10.96 -8.40 -10.27
C ALA A 87 -11.29 -9.67 -11.06
N THR A 88 -12.55 -10.13 -10.99
CA THR A 88 -13.02 -11.29 -11.77
C THR A 88 -12.96 -11.01 -13.27
N GLY A 89 -13.38 -9.81 -13.70
CA GLY A 89 -13.28 -9.36 -15.08
C GLY A 89 -11.83 -9.25 -15.57
N ALA A 90 -10.91 -8.75 -14.72
CA ALA A 90 -9.50 -8.70 -15.04
C ALA A 90 -8.90 -10.11 -15.23
N ALA A 91 -9.24 -11.05 -14.35
CA ALA A 91 -8.83 -12.45 -14.51
C ALA A 91 -9.40 -13.08 -15.79
N ALA A 92 -10.66 -12.81 -16.12
CA ALA A 92 -11.28 -13.25 -17.38
C ALA A 92 -10.60 -12.62 -18.60
N GLY A 93 -10.28 -11.32 -18.54
CA GLY A 93 -9.54 -10.62 -19.59
C GLY A 93 -8.15 -11.22 -19.80
N VAL A 94 -7.40 -11.48 -18.72
CA VAL A 94 -6.10 -12.15 -18.79
C VAL A 94 -6.22 -13.56 -19.37
N ALA A 95 -7.25 -14.32 -18.98
CA ALA A 95 -7.50 -15.65 -19.56
C ALA A 95 -7.82 -15.58 -21.07
N LEU A 96 -8.56 -14.55 -21.52
CA LEU A 96 -8.88 -14.31 -22.92
C LEU A 96 -7.67 -13.92 -23.78
N MET A 97 -6.59 -13.41 -23.20
CA MET A 97 -5.37 -13.03 -23.95
C MET A 97 -4.78 -14.22 -24.70
N GLY A 98 -4.98 -15.46 -24.21
CA GLY A 98 -4.57 -16.68 -24.91
C GLY A 98 -5.31 -16.97 -26.21
N THR A 99 -6.50 -16.38 -26.42
CA THR A 99 -7.29 -16.56 -27.64
C THR A 99 -7.36 -15.28 -28.48
N SER A 100 -7.46 -14.12 -27.84
CA SER A 100 -7.48 -12.81 -28.47
C SER A 100 -6.84 -11.77 -27.58
N LEU A 101 -5.62 -11.37 -27.90
CA LEU A 101 -4.86 -10.37 -27.13
C LEU A 101 -5.63 -9.03 -27.03
N ALA A 102 -6.18 -8.55 -28.14
CA ALA A 102 -6.88 -7.27 -28.17
C ALA A 102 -8.14 -7.26 -27.28
N LEU A 103 -8.96 -8.31 -27.35
CA LEU A 103 -10.14 -8.46 -26.50
C LEU A 103 -9.75 -8.62 -25.03
N GLY A 104 -8.74 -9.46 -24.75
CA GLY A 104 -8.22 -9.67 -23.41
C GLY A 104 -7.72 -8.38 -22.77
N LEU A 105 -6.93 -7.58 -23.51
CA LEU A 105 -6.46 -6.27 -23.06
C LEU A 105 -7.61 -5.28 -22.81
N ALA A 106 -8.58 -5.20 -23.70
CA ALA A 106 -9.73 -4.30 -23.54
C ALA A 106 -10.56 -4.64 -22.29
N VAL A 107 -10.84 -5.93 -22.07
CA VAL A 107 -11.55 -6.41 -20.87
C VAL A 107 -10.72 -6.14 -19.61
N THR A 108 -9.42 -6.41 -19.64
CA THR A 108 -8.53 -6.17 -18.49
C THR A 108 -8.44 -4.68 -18.17
N LEU A 109 -8.28 -3.81 -19.15
CA LEU A 109 -8.22 -2.36 -18.99
C LEU A 109 -9.49 -1.81 -18.30
N THR A 110 -10.66 -2.15 -18.84
CA THR A 110 -11.95 -1.72 -18.24
C THR A 110 -12.13 -2.28 -16.83
N SER A 111 -11.67 -3.49 -16.58
CA SER A 111 -11.70 -4.13 -15.27
C SER A 111 -10.79 -3.43 -14.26
N PHE A 112 -9.57 -3.02 -14.64
CA PHE A 112 -8.68 -2.26 -13.77
C PHE A 112 -9.22 -0.86 -13.42
N ILE A 113 -10.00 -0.25 -14.32
CA ILE A 113 -10.75 0.98 -14.00
C ILE A 113 -11.77 0.70 -12.87
N ALA A 114 -12.54 -0.38 -13.00
CA ALA A 114 -13.51 -0.77 -11.96
C ALA A 114 -12.81 -1.10 -10.63
N VAL A 115 -11.66 -1.80 -10.66
CA VAL A 115 -10.82 -2.07 -9.49
C VAL A 115 -10.40 -0.76 -8.82
N GLY A 116 -9.86 0.21 -9.57
CA GLY A 116 -9.42 1.51 -9.05
C GLY A 116 -10.55 2.30 -8.38
N LEU A 117 -11.72 2.37 -9.05
CA LEU A 117 -12.93 3.01 -8.51
C LEU A 117 -13.42 2.29 -7.25
N GLY A 118 -13.43 0.95 -7.27
CA GLY A 118 -13.87 0.12 -6.16
C GLY A 118 -13.01 0.33 -4.91
N VAL A 119 -11.68 0.29 -5.05
CA VAL A 119 -10.73 0.57 -3.96
C VAL A 119 -10.90 2.01 -3.44
N GLY A 120 -11.04 2.97 -4.36
CA GLY A 120 -11.25 4.37 -3.99
C GLY A 120 -12.51 4.59 -3.18
N ALA A 121 -13.65 4.05 -3.64
CA ALA A 121 -14.94 4.21 -2.99
C ALA A 121 -15.00 3.46 -1.65
N ALA A 122 -14.65 2.16 -1.64
CA ALA A 122 -14.73 1.34 -0.43
C ALA A 122 -13.71 1.81 0.62
N GLY A 123 -12.45 1.99 0.26
CA GLY A 123 -11.38 2.33 1.20
C GLY A 123 -11.58 3.71 1.83
N THR A 124 -11.94 4.73 1.04
CA THR A 124 -12.18 6.08 1.56
C THR A 124 -13.38 6.12 2.49
N SER A 125 -14.51 5.53 2.07
CA SER A 125 -15.74 5.52 2.88
C SER A 125 -15.59 4.71 4.16
N LEU A 126 -14.79 3.62 4.12
CA LEU A 126 -14.47 2.81 5.30
C LEU A 126 -13.68 3.59 6.35
N LEU A 127 -12.60 4.27 5.92
CA LEU A 127 -11.77 5.08 6.83
C LEU A 127 -12.56 6.26 7.39
N THR A 128 -13.44 6.87 6.59
CA THR A 128 -14.32 7.95 7.05
C THR A 128 -15.35 7.42 8.07
N LEU A 129 -15.92 6.24 7.85
CA LEU A 129 -16.81 5.57 8.82
C LEU A 129 -16.08 5.26 10.12
N LEU A 130 -14.86 4.72 10.04
CA LEU A 130 -14.01 4.45 11.20
C LEU A 130 -13.77 5.72 12.02
N ALA A 131 -13.35 6.81 11.36
CA ALA A 131 -13.09 8.09 12.01
C ALA A 131 -14.34 8.71 12.65
N ALA A 132 -15.52 8.51 12.05
CA ALA A 132 -16.79 9.03 12.57
C ALA A 132 -17.34 8.24 13.74
N ARG A 133 -17.06 6.91 13.82
CA ARG A 133 -17.68 5.98 14.77
C ARG A 133 -16.76 5.58 15.92
N VAL A 134 -15.46 5.86 15.85
CA VAL A 134 -14.47 5.52 16.89
C VAL A 134 -14.11 6.77 17.70
N ASP A 135 -14.05 6.59 19.03
CA ASP A 135 -13.60 7.67 19.92
C ASP A 135 -12.24 8.23 19.51
N THR A 136 -12.07 9.55 19.67
CA THR A 136 -10.86 10.26 19.24
C THR A 136 -9.59 9.63 19.82
N SER A 137 -9.63 9.20 21.08
CA SER A 137 -8.50 8.52 21.77
C SER A 137 -8.12 7.17 21.18
N LYS A 138 -9.05 6.49 20.50
CA LYS A 138 -8.87 5.15 19.92
C LYS A 138 -8.68 5.16 18.41
N ARG A 139 -8.80 6.31 17.72
CA ARG A 139 -8.74 6.39 16.24
C ARG A 139 -7.41 5.90 15.68
N ALA A 140 -6.28 6.28 16.27
CA ALA A 140 -4.97 5.85 15.80
C ALA A 140 -4.76 4.33 15.94
N PRO A 141 -4.96 3.69 17.10
CA PRO A 141 -4.88 2.24 17.20
C PRO A 141 -5.92 1.51 16.33
N ALA A 142 -7.13 2.06 16.16
CA ALA A 142 -8.14 1.47 15.29
C ALA A 142 -7.71 1.47 13.82
N ALA A 143 -7.16 2.58 13.32
CA ALA A 143 -6.62 2.65 11.97
C ALA A 143 -5.46 1.67 11.76
N THR A 144 -4.58 1.53 12.75
CA THR A 144 -3.47 0.56 12.73
C THR A 144 -3.98 -0.87 12.62
N ILE A 145 -4.97 -1.25 13.45
CA ILE A 145 -5.57 -2.59 13.41
C ILE A 145 -6.19 -2.87 12.03
N VAL A 146 -6.97 -1.93 11.51
CA VAL A 146 -7.62 -2.07 10.20
C VAL A 146 -6.58 -2.24 9.09
N TRP A 147 -5.46 -1.53 9.18
CA TRP A 147 -4.36 -1.65 8.21
C TRP A 147 -3.61 -2.98 8.33
N LEU A 148 -3.31 -3.43 9.56
CA LEU A 148 -2.73 -4.76 9.80
C LEU A 148 -3.64 -5.88 9.29
N MET A 149 -4.96 -5.76 9.46
CA MET A 149 -5.92 -6.71 8.93
C MET A 149 -5.93 -6.73 7.39
N MET A 150 -5.68 -5.60 6.72
CA MET A 150 -5.48 -5.57 5.26
C MET A 150 -4.28 -6.42 4.86
N LEU A 151 -3.13 -6.21 5.50
CA LEU A 151 -1.91 -6.98 5.21
C LEU A 151 -2.09 -8.47 5.51
N PHE A 152 -2.80 -8.81 6.59
CA PHE A 152 -3.16 -10.19 6.90
C PHE A 152 -4.04 -10.80 5.81
N GLY A 153 -5.05 -10.06 5.32
CA GLY A 153 -5.89 -10.47 4.20
C GLY A 153 -5.08 -10.73 2.93
N ILE A 154 -4.13 -9.86 2.62
CA ILE A 154 -3.18 -10.03 1.51
C ILE A 154 -2.38 -11.33 1.67
N ALA A 155 -1.71 -11.52 2.81
CA ALA A 155 -0.85 -12.67 3.06
C ALA A 155 -1.61 -14.00 2.98
N VAL A 156 -2.77 -14.08 3.63
CA VAL A 156 -3.62 -15.27 3.64
C VAL A 156 -4.14 -15.58 2.24
N THR A 157 -4.66 -14.56 1.55
CA THR A 157 -5.24 -14.78 0.21
C THR A 157 -4.18 -15.17 -0.80
N ALA A 158 -3.02 -14.52 -0.83
CA ALA A 158 -1.94 -14.89 -1.73
C ALA A 158 -1.45 -16.32 -1.46
N THR A 159 -1.34 -16.72 -0.18
CA THR A 159 -0.95 -18.10 0.18
C THR A 159 -1.98 -19.14 -0.24
N LEU A 160 -3.27 -18.90 0.00
CA LEU A 160 -4.35 -19.84 -0.32
C LEU A 160 -4.61 -19.89 -1.83
N ALA A 161 -4.63 -18.73 -2.50
CA ALA A 161 -4.79 -18.65 -3.94
C ALA A 161 -3.60 -19.30 -4.67
N GLY A 162 -2.38 -19.11 -4.15
CA GLY A 162 -1.19 -19.80 -4.67
C GLY A 162 -1.36 -21.30 -4.70
N LYS A 163 -1.84 -21.91 -3.61
CA LYS A 163 -2.14 -23.35 -3.57
C LYS A 163 -3.26 -23.77 -4.52
N ALA A 164 -4.28 -22.92 -4.66
CA ALA A 164 -5.44 -23.22 -5.49
C ALA A 164 -5.18 -23.04 -6.99
N LEU A 165 -4.14 -22.28 -7.39
CA LEU A 165 -3.77 -22.03 -8.77
C LEU A 165 -2.98 -23.18 -9.42
N ASP A 166 -2.41 -24.10 -8.65
CA ASP A 166 -1.68 -25.23 -9.18
C ASP A 166 -2.56 -26.48 -9.36
N PRO A 167 -2.46 -27.20 -10.51
CA PRO A 167 -1.75 -26.81 -11.72
C PRO A 167 -2.42 -25.60 -12.42
N PHE A 168 -1.61 -24.74 -13.05
CA PHE A 168 -2.11 -23.53 -13.70
C PHE A 168 -3.02 -23.85 -14.90
N GLY A 169 -4.04 -23.00 -15.07
CA GLY A 169 -4.91 -22.94 -16.24
C GLY A 169 -5.75 -21.67 -16.28
N PRO A 170 -6.05 -21.12 -17.50
CA PRO A 170 -6.79 -19.86 -17.61
C PRO A 170 -8.16 -19.89 -16.92
N GLN A 171 -8.89 -20.99 -17.02
CA GLN A 171 -10.18 -21.17 -16.34
C GLN A 171 -10.04 -21.24 -14.83
N ARG A 172 -8.99 -21.92 -14.35
CA ARG A 172 -8.67 -21.99 -12.92
C ARG A 172 -8.29 -20.62 -12.37
N LEU A 173 -7.56 -19.79 -13.13
CA LEU A 173 -7.25 -18.42 -12.76
C LEU A 173 -8.54 -17.62 -12.49
N VAL A 174 -9.50 -17.67 -13.41
CA VAL A 174 -10.81 -16.99 -13.24
C VAL A 174 -11.57 -17.54 -12.03
N ALA A 175 -11.59 -18.85 -11.84
CA ALA A 175 -12.27 -19.50 -10.72
C ALA A 175 -11.67 -19.11 -9.36
N VAL A 176 -10.33 -19.10 -9.25
CA VAL A 176 -9.63 -18.74 -8.00
C VAL A 176 -9.80 -17.26 -7.69
N VAL A 177 -9.57 -16.37 -8.65
CA VAL A 177 -9.72 -14.91 -8.44
C VAL A 177 -11.18 -14.56 -8.18
N GLY A 178 -12.12 -15.09 -8.96
CA GLY A 178 -13.56 -14.87 -8.77
C GLY A 178 -14.07 -15.43 -7.46
N GLY A 179 -13.63 -16.64 -7.07
CA GLY A 179 -13.97 -17.24 -5.77
C GLY A 179 -13.46 -16.44 -4.59
N ALA A 180 -12.18 -16.02 -4.63
CA ALA A 180 -11.60 -15.17 -3.59
C ALA A 180 -12.33 -13.82 -3.51
N ALA A 181 -12.66 -13.21 -4.64
CA ALA A 181 -13.39 -11.95 -4.71
C ALA A 181 -14.83 -12.09 -4.14
N ALA A 182 -15.52 -13.18 -4.45
CA ALA A 182 -16.85 -13.47 -3.93
C ALA A 182 -16.83 -13.68 -2.41
N ILE A 183 -15.86 -14.44 -1.91
CA ILE A 183 -15.68 -14.64 -0.45
C ILE A 183 -15.39 -13.32 0.23
N ALA A 184 -14.44 -12.52 -0.28
CA ALA A 184 -14.07 -11.22 0.28
C ALA A 184 -15.24 -10.24 0.29
N PHE A 185 -16.03 -10.19 -0.79
CA PHE A 185 -17.24 -9.38 -0.88
C PHE A 185 -18.29 -9.82 0.14
N THR A 186 -18.54 -11.12 0.25
CA THR A 186 -19.51 -11.67 1.21
C THR A 186 -19.11 -11.36 2.66
N VAL A 187 -17.83 -11.56 3.00
CA VAL A 187 -17.29 -11.21 4.32
C VAL A 187 -17.45 -9.72 4.60
N ALA A 188 -17.13 -8.85 3.63
CA ALA A 188 -17.27 -7.41 3.76
C ALA A 188 -18.75 -7.01 3.96
N LEU A 189 -19.68 -7.61 3.20
CA LEU A 189 -21.12 -7.36 3.30
C LEU A 189 -21.67 -7.74 4.69
N LEU A 190 -21.26 -8.88 5.22
CA LEU A 190 -21.65 -9.33 6.57
C LEU A 190 -21.02 -8.46 7.65
N ALA A 191 -19.75 -8.10 7.49
CA ALA A 191 -18.99 -7.30 8.44
C ALA A 191 -19.54 -5.87 8.59
N ILE A 192 -19.97 -5.23 7.50
CA ILE A 192 -20.44 -3.83 7.52
C ILE A 192 -21.87 -3.68 8.03
N ARG A 193 -22.67 -4.76 8.10
CA ARG A 193 -24.07 -4.69 8.51
C ARG A 193 -24.22 -4.07 9.90
N GLY A 194 -25.07 -3.03 9.99
CA GLY A 194 -25.39 -2.35 11.25
C GLY A 194 -24.26 -1.49 11.84
N MET A 195 -23.16 -1.27 11.09
CA MET A 195 -22.02 -0.50 11.60
C MET A 195 -22.22 1.01 11.52
N GLU A 196 -23.07 1.51 10.61
CA GLU A 196 -23.20 2.95 10.35
C GLU A 196 -24.10 3.68 11.34
N GLY A 197 -25.09 3.02 11.91
CA GLY A 197 -26.06 3.65 12.81
C GLY A 197 -26.97 4.67 12.12
N PRO A 198 -27.85 5.37 12.88
CA PRO A 198 -28.71 6.42 12.35
C PRO A 198 -27.87 7.59 11.81
N THR A 199 -28.21 8.08 10.63
CA THR A 199 -27.55 9.23 10.00
C THR A 199 -27.93 10.52 10.72
N THR A 200 -26.94 11.23 11.27
CA THR A 200 -27.08 12.66 11.52
C THR A 200 -26.57 13.36 10.27
N PRO A 201 -27.36 14.24 9.61
CA PRO A 201 -26.83 15.05 8.54
C PRO A 201 -25.59 15.75 9.08
N ALA A 202 -24.43 15.51 8.49
CA ALA A 202 -23.24 16.29 8.79
C ALA A 202 -23.57 17.71 8.34
N ALA A 203 -23.69 18.64 9.28
CA ALA A 203 -23.68 20.05 8.96
C ALA A 203 -22.42 20.26 8.12
N ALA A 204 -22.61 20.72 6.88
CA ALA A 204 -21.51 21.11 6.01
C ALA A 204 -20.83 22.30 6.72
N ALA A 205 -19.83 21.99 7.52
CA ALA A 205 -18.93 22.98 8.09
C ALA A 205 -18.12 23.51 6.90
N HIS A 206 -18.63 24.55 6.29
CA HIS A 206 -17.85 25.42 5.42
C HIS A 206 -16.89 26.20 6.32
N ASP A 207 -15.81 25.52 6.71
CA ASP A 207 -14.68 26.18 7.32
C ASP A 207 -13.97 26.96 6.20
N HIS A 208 -14.09 28.28 6.23
CA HIS A 208 -13.37 29.22 5.35
C HIS A 208 -11.88 29.31 5.76
N GLY A 209 -11.25 28.17 5.96
CA GLY A 209 -9.80 28.07 6.12
C GLY A 209 -9.07 28.47 4.82
N PRO A 210 -7.77 28.76 4.88
CA PRO A 210 -6.97 29.05 3.69
C PRO A 210 -7.15 27.93 2.69
N GLY A 211 -7.47 28.24 1.41
CA GLY A 211 -7.77 27.27 0.38
C GLY A 211 -6.72 26.14 0.35
N PHE A 212 -7.15 24.94 0.04
CA PHE A 212 -6.33 23.70 0.11
C PHE A 212 -4.91 23.88 -0.47
N ILE A 213 -4.79 24.53 -1.63
CA ILE A 213 -3.49 24.77 -2.30
C ILE A 213 -2.57 25.65 -1.44
N THR A 214 -3.13 26.67 -0.76
CA THR A 214 -2.36 27.57 0.12
C THR A 214 -1.88 26.82 1.36
N ALA A 215 -2.72 25.98 1.95
CA ALA A 215 -2.36 25.14 3.08
C ALA A 215 -1.26 24.13 2.70
N LEU A 216 -1.41 23.46 1.55
CA LEU A 216 -0.44 22.51 1.03
C LEU A 216 0.92 23.18 0.74
N ARG A 217 0.92 24.36 0.08
CA ARG A 217 2.14 25.14 -0.17
C ARG A 217 2.83 25.53 1.14
N GLY A 218 2.07 25.92 2.16
CA GLY A 218 2.61 26.25 3.48
C GLY A 218 3.28 25.05 4.18
N VAL A 219 2.70 23.84 4.06
CA VAL A 219 3.31 22.61 4.59
C VAL A 219 4.54 22.20 3.78
N TRP A 220 4.52 22.36 2.45
CA TRP A 220 5.68 22.08 1.60
C TRP A 220 6.89 22.96 1.90
N GLN A 221 6.67 24.19 2.37
CA GLN A 221 7.75 25.09 2.81
C GLN A 221 8.39 24.66 4.14
N GLU A 222 7.70 23.85 4.95
CA GLU A 222 8.27 23.28 6.16
C GLU A 222 9.33 22.24 5.79
N ARG A 223 10.61 22.51 6.07
CA ARG A 223 11.75 21.64 5.68
C ARG A 223 11.57 20.19 6.13
N GLN A 224 11.08 19.97 7.36
CA GLN A 224 10.89 18.63 7.92
C GLN A 224 9.73 17.89 7.26
N ALA A 225 8.58 18.58 7.01
CA ALA A 225 7.42 17.96 6.36
C ALA A 225 7.72 17.58 4.90
N ARG A 226 8.40 18.47 4.16
CA ARG A 226 8.88 18.21 2.80
C ARG A 226 9.88 17.06 2.76
N GLY A 227 10.88 17.06 3.65
CA GLY A 227 11.88 15.99 3.72
C GLY A 227 11.24 14.63 3.99
N PHE A 228 10.24 14.58 4.88
CA PHE A 228 9.50 13.36 5.15
C PHE A 228 8.63 12.92 3.96
N ALA A 229 8.01 13.86 3.22
CA ALA A 229 7.26 13.52 2.00
C ALA A 229 8.16 12.90 0.93
N ILE A 230 9.37 13.43 0.75
CA ILE A 230 10.37 12.89 -0.20
C ILE A 230 10.84 11.50 0.26
N PHE A 231 11.10 11.32 1.55
CA PHE A 231 11.43 10.00 2.12
C PHE A 231 10.31 8.97 1.87
N VAL A 232 9.05 9.33 2.16
CA VAL A 232 7.89 8.46 1.90
C VAL A 232 7.79 8.13 0.42
N PHE A 233 7.94 9.12 -0.47
CA PHE A 233 7.90 8.88 -1.90
C PHE A 233 8.97 7.89 -2.36
N VAL A 234 10.24 8.11 -2.00
CA VAL A 234 11.35 7.26 -2.43
C VAL A 234 11.26 5.84 -1.84
N SER A 235 10.97 5.71 -0.56
CA SER A 235 10.84 4.39 0.09
C SER A 235 9.66 3.59 -0.45
N MET A 236 8.52 4.25 -0.71
CA MET A 236 7.34 3.59 -1.26
C MET A 236 7.47 3.31 -2.76
N LEU A 237 8.26 4.09 -3.48
CA LEU A 237 8.62 3.82 -4.87
C LEU A 237 9.36 2.48 -4.98
N ALA A 238 10.39 2.28 -4.15
CA ALA A 238 11.13 1.02 -4.08
C ALA A 238 10.23 -0.14 -3.63
N TYR A 239 9.43 0.07 -2.59
CA TYR A 239 8.52 -0.95 -2.07
C TYR A 239 7.51 -1.43 -3.13
N SER A 240 6.86 -0.52 -3.85
CA SER A 240 5.85 -0.91 -4.84
C SER A 240 6.44 -1.51 -6.10
N GLY A 241 7.67 -1.13 -6.47
CA GLY A 241 8.40 -1.71 -7.60
C GLY A 241 8.63 -3.20 -7.40
N GLN A 242 9.19 -3.59 -6.27
CA GLN A 242 9.49 -4.98 -5.98
C GLN A 242 8.23 -5.88 -5.95
N GLU A 243 7.08 -5.35 -5.54
CA GLU A 243 5.83 -6.12 -5.54
C GLU A 243 5.44 -6.61 -6.94
N LEU A 244 5.76 -5.86 -7.99
CA LEU A 244 5.47 -6.23 -9.37
C LEU A 244 6.57 -7.08 -10.02
N VAL A 245 7.77 -7.12 -9.45
CA VAL A 245 8.95 -7.77 -10.03
C VAL A 245 9.21 -9.17 -9.43
N ILE A 246 8.90 -9.39 -8.15
CA ILE A 246 9.21 -10.66 -7.45
C ILE A 246 8.55 -11.87 -8.12
N GLU A 247 7.26 -11.82 -8.45
CA GLU A 247 6.58 -12.98 -9.06
C GLU A 247 7.07 -13.29 -10.49
N PRO A 248 7.21 -12.29 -11.40
CA PRO A 248 7.82 -12.52 -12.71
C PRO A 248 9.26 -13.03 -12.62
N PHE A 249 10.09 -12.50 -11.72
CA PHE A 249 11.44 -12.98 -11.45
C PHE A 249 11.44 -14.45 -11.04
N ALA A 250 10.58 -14.81 -10.09
CA ALA A 250 10.46 -16.20 -9.63
C ALA A 250 10.03 -17.15 -10.76
N GLY A 251 9.14 -16.71 -11.64
CA GLY A 251 8.72 -17.47 -12.81
C GLY A 251 9.81 -17.58 -13.87
N ALA A 252 10.52 -16.49 -14.18
CA ALA A 252 11.50 -16.46 -15.25
C ALA A 252 12.82 -17.16 -14.89
N VAL A 253 13.30 -16.98 -13.64
CA VAL A 253 14.62 -17.44 -13.21
C VAL A 253 14.55 -18.80 -12.51
N PHE A 254 13.54 -19.01 -11.65
CA PHE A 254 13.40 -20.22 -10.85
C PHE A 254 12.35 -21.19 -11.40
N GLN A 255 11.73 -20.88 -12.53
CA GLN A 255 10.71 -21.71 -13.20
C GLN A 255 9.52 -22.07 -12.27
N LEU A 256 9.20 -21.18 -11.32
CA LEU A 256 8.08 -21.42 -10.42
C LEU A 256 6.74 -21.27 -11.16
N SER A 257 5.79 -22.16 -10.84
CA SER A 257 4.42 -22.05 -11.32
C SER A 257 3.73 -20.76 -10.84
N PRO A 258 2.63 -20.31 -11.49
CA PRO A 258 1.85 -19.19 -11.00
C PRO A 258 1.41 -19.34 -9.54
N GLY A 259 1.03 -20.54 -9.14
CA GLY A 259 0.65 -20.82 -7.76
C GLY A 259 1.83 -20.70 -6.78
N GLN A 260 2.98 -21.23 -7.14
CA GLN A 260 4.18 -21.16 -6.32
C GLN A 260 4.67 -19.71 -6.17
N SER A 261 4.68 -18.92 -7.25
CA SER A 261 5.10 -17.50 -7.19
C SER A 261 4.11 -16.64 -6.42
N THR A 262 2.80 -16.84 -6.57
CA THR A 262 1.79 -16.17 -5.74
C THR A 262 1.94 -16.54 -4.25
N GLY A 263 2.33 -17.79 -3.95
CA GLY A 263 2.70 -18.20 -2.60
C GLY A 263 3.89 -17.43 -2.02
N LEU A 264 4.85 -16.99 -2.86
CA LEU A 264 5.95 -16.10 -2.43
C LEU A 264 5.45 -14.72 -2.02
N THR A 265 4.46 -14.14 -2.74
CA THR A 265 3.82 -12.88 -2.33
C THR A 265 3.16 -13.03 -0.96
N GLY A 266 2.50 -14.16 -0.69
CA GLY A 266 1.97 -14.47 0.64
C GLY A 266 3.08 -14.51 1.71
N LEU A 267 4.19 -15.16 1.41
CA LEU A 267 5.35 -15.26 2.31
C LEU A 267 6.00 -13.88 2.56
N HIS A 268 6.13 -13.04 1.51
CA HIS A 268 6.62 -11.67 1.63
C HIS A 268 5.76 -10.86 2.60
N HIS A 269 4.43 -10.88 2.42
CA HIS A 269 3.52 -10.12 3.30
C HIS A 269 3.44 -10.71 4.72
N ALA A 270 3.63 -12.02 4.89
CA ALA A 270 3.82 -12.61 6.21
C ALA A 270 5.11 -12.09 6.88
N GLY A 271 6.19 -11.93 6.10
CA GLY A 271 7.41 -11.26 6.53
C GLY A 271 7.17 -9.82 6.96
N VAL A 272 6.40 -9.05 6.16
CA VAL A 272 6.02 -7.66 6.50
C VAL A 272 5.30 -7.59 7.85
N LEU A 273 4.31 -8.47 8.06
CA LEU A 273 3.62 -8.57 9.37
C LEU A 273 4.58 -8.96 10.50
N GLY A 274 5.51 -9.89 10.25
CA GLY A 274 6.53 -10.29 11.20
C GLY A 274 7.47 -9.12 11.58
N GLY A 275 7.90 -8.33 10.59
CA GLY A 275 8.72 -7.13 10.81
C GLY A 275 7.99 -6.07 11.64
N MET A 276 6.71 -5.84 11.37
CA MET A 276 5.88 -4.94 12.17
C MET A 276 5.70 -5.42 13.59
N ALA A 277 5.45 -6.73 13.76
CA ALA A 277 5.36 -7.34 15.10
C ALA A 277 6.67 -7.22 15.87
N LEU A 278 7.81 -7.41 15.22
CA LEU A 278 9.13 -7.25 15.81
C LEU A 278 9.31 -5.85 16.42
N VAL A 279 9.00 -4.79 15.66
CA VAL A 279 9.10 -3.41 16.15
C VAL A 279 8.11 -3.15 17.29
N ALA A 280 6.89 -3.68 17.20
CA ALA A 280 5.87 -3.52 18.23
C ALA A 280 6.31 -4.21 19.55
N VAL A 281 6.70 -5.48 19.48
CA VAL A 281 7.16 -6.26 20.64
C VAL A 281 8.38 -5.59 21.29
N TRP A 282 9.34 -5.13 20.48
CA TRP A 282 10.50 -4.41 21.00
C TRP A 282 10.08 -3.11 21.70
N GLY A 283 9.18 -2.33 21.13
CA GLY A 283 8.70 -1.09 21.72
C GLY A 283 7.98 -1.30 23.05
N PHE A 284 7.18 -2.36 23.16
CA PHE A 284 6.54 -2.74 24.44
C PHE A 284 7.56 -3.22 25.45
N ALA A 285 8.52 -4.08 25.08
CA ALA A 285 9.55 -4.59 25.96
C ALA A 285 10.50 -3.49 26.47
N ALA A 286 10.85 -2.54 25.60
CA ALA A 286 11.67 -1.38 25.95
C ALA A 286 10.90 -0.28 26.73
N GLY A 287 9.59 -0.41 26.89
CA GLY A 287 8.72 0.57 27.52
C GLY A 287 8.67 1.94 26.82
N SER A 288 9.13 2.01 25.56
CA SER A 288 9.28 3.28 24.85
C SER A 288 9.31 3.14 23.34
N PHE A 289 8.46 3.93 22.67
CA PHE A 289 8.55 4.22 21.25
C PHE A 289 9.28 5.56 21.03
N SER A 290 10.49 5.67 21.54
CA SER A 290 11.24 6.93 21.44
C SER A 290 11.53 7.31 19.99
N ARG A 291 11.72 8.60 19.73
CA ARG A 291 12.07 9.11 18.40
C ARG A 291 13.37 8.49 17.88
N THR A 292 14.36 8.27 18.77
CA THR A 292 15.63 7.64 18.41
C THR A 292 15.43 6.20 17.99
N ALA A 293 14.58 5.44 18.70
CA ALA A 293 14.24 4.07 18.35
C ALA A 293 13.50 4.00 17.00
N MET A 294 12.49 4.85 16.79
CA MET A 294 11.76 4.88 15.51
C MET A 294 12.67 5.24 14.33
N ARG A 295 13.60 6.17 14.55
CA ARG A 295 14.65 6.49 13.58
C ARG A 295 15.52 5.27 13.25
N ALA A 296 16.01 4.58 14.28
CA ALA A 296 16.88 3.40 14.11
C ALA A 296 16.15 2.29 13.35
N TRP A 297 14.89 2.01 13.70
CA TRP A 297 14.06 1.03 12.99
C TRP A 297 13.75 1.42 11.54
N THR A 298 13.47 2.71 11.27
CA THR A 298 13.25 3.19 9.91
C THR A 298 14.50 3.05 9.04
N MET A 299 15.65 3.49 9.57
CA MET A 299 16.93 3.40 8.86
C MET A 299 17.38 1.95 8.68
N GLY A 300 17.33 1.16 9.77
CA GLY A 300 17.70 -0.26 9.76
C GLY A 300 16.80 -1.08 8.82
N GLY A 301 15.51 -0.81 8.80
CA GLY A 301 14.58 -1.45 7.90
C GLY A 301 14.84 -1.10 6.42
N CYS A 302 15.08 0.18 6.09
CA CYS A 302 15.46 0.56 4.72
C CYS A 302 16.81 -0.07 4.30
N ALA A 303 17.82 -0.05 5.18
CA ALA A 303 19.11 -0.70 4.90
C ALA A 303 18.95 -2.22 4.74
N GLY A 304 18.17 -2.85 5.61
CA GLY A 304 17.82 -4.26 5.52
C GLY A 304 17.08 -4.61 4.21
N SER A 305 16.15 -3.74 3.77
CA SER A 305 15.47 -3.91 2.48
C SER A 305 16.43 -3.79 1.29
N ALA A 306 17.39 -2.85 1.36
CA ALA A 306 18.43 -2.72 0.34
C ALA A 306 19.30 -4.00 0.27
N LEU A 307 19.75 -4.50 1.42
CA LEU A 307 20.55 -5.73 1.49
C LEU A 307 19.76 -6.95 1.03
N ALA A 308 18.49 -7.06 1.38
CA ALA A 308 17.63 -8.16 0.95
C ALA A 308 17.36 -8.12 -0.57
N ALA A 309 17.18 -6.92 -1.16
CA ALA A 309 17.06 -6.76 -2.61
C ALA A 309 18.35 -7.20 -3.33
N LEU A 310 19.53 -6.83 -2.80
CA LEU A 310 20.81 -7.36 -3.31
C LEU A 310 20.92 -8.88 -3.12
N GLY A 311 20.38 -9.41 -2.02
CA GLY A 311 20.27 -10.85 -1.78
C GLY A 311 19.41 -11.57 -2.83
N LEU A 312 18.29 -10.96 -3.29
CA LEU A 312 17.48 -11.48 -4.38
C LEU A 312 18.23 -11.47 -5.71
N ALA A 313 18.97 -10.39 -6.01
CA ALA A 313 19.84 -10.33 -7.19
C ALA A 313 20.89 -11.45 -7.15
N ALA A 314 21.57 -11.65 -6.02
CA ALA A 314 22.55 -12.70 -5.82
C ALA A 314 21.92 -14.11 -5.91
N ALA A 315 20.72 -14.31 -5.37
CA ALA A 315 20.00 -15.57 -5.48
C ALA A 315 19.67 -15.93 -6.93
N GLY A 316 19.27 -14.93 -7.74
CA GLY A 316 19.06 -15.15 -9.18
C GLY A 316 20.31 -15.61 -9.90
N LEU A 317 21.47 -15.05 -9.58
CA LEU A 317 22.76 -15.42 -10.17
C LEU A 317 23.28 -16.77 -9.65
N ALA A 318 22.94 -17.17 -8.44
CA ALA A 318 23.32 -18.45 -7.85
C ALA A 318 22.53 -19.62 -8.44
N GLY A 319 21.40 -19.36 -9.11
CA GLY A 319 20.61 -20.37 -9.81
C GLY A 319 19.48 -21.00 -8.98
N PRO A 320 18.83 -22.06 -9.51
CA PRO A 320 17.59 -22.61 -8.99
C PRO A 320 17.63 -23.11 -7.53
N ASP A 321 18.80 -23.53 -7.06
CA ASP A 321 19.00 -24.06 -5.71
C ASP A 321 19.16 -22.95 -4.64
N ALA A 322 19.18 -21.68 -5.05
CA ALA A 322 19.31 -20.57 -4.11
C ALA A 322 18.09 -20.48 -3.18
N PRO A 323 18.27 -20.00 -1.93
CA PRO A 323 17.21 -19.93 -0.93
C PRO A 323 16.26 -18.74 -1.18
N LEU A 324 15.60 -18.71 -2.35
CA LEU A 324 14.68 -17.63 -2.78
C LEU A 324 13.63 -17.31 -1.71
N ARG A 325 12.99 -18.36 -1.14
CA ARG A 325 11.94 -18.17 -0.11
C ARG A 325 12.48 -17.44 1.13
N GLY A 326 13.70 -17.78 1.55
CA GLY A 326 14.36 -17.10 2.66
C GLY A 326 14.67 -15.63 2.35
N ALA A 327 15.18 -15.33 1.16
CA ALA A 327 15.47 -13.97 0.72
C ALA A 327 14.19 -13.11 0.66
N VAL A 328 13.09 -13.65 0.12
CA VAL A 328 11.78 -12.97 0.06
C VAL A 328 11.22 -12.71 1.47
N LEU A 329 11.34 -13.69 2.38
CA LEU A 329 10.90 -13.51 3.78
C LEU A 329 11.70 -12.41 4.48
N VAL A 330 13.03 -12.40 4.34
CA VAL A 330 13.91 -11.37 4.92
C VAL A 330 13.59 -9.99 4.36
N LEU A 331 13.35 -9.89 3.06
CA LEU A 331 12.90 -8.64 2.43
C LEU A 331 11.57 -8.16 3.05
N GLY A 332 10.60 -9.06 3.21
CA GLY A 332 9.33 -8.75 3.86
C GLY A 332 9.52 -8.24 5.28
N ILE A 333 10.33 -8.91 6.11
CA ILE A 333 10.63 -8.48 7.49
C ILE A 333 11.25 -7.07 7.49
N ALA A 334 12.24 -6.82 6.64
CA ALA A 334 12.89 -5.52 6.55
C ALA A 334 11.89 -4.41 6.12
N ASN A 335 11.04 -4.71 5.14
CA ASN A 335 9.97 -3.80 4.69
C ASN A 335 8.97 -3.49 5.81
N GLY A 336 8.55 -4.49 6.58
CA GLY A 336 7.65 -4.31 7.71
C GLY A 336 8.24 -3.44 8.81
N THR A 337 9.53 -3.60 9.12
CA THR A 337 10.20 -2.80 10.15
C THR A 337 10.26 -1.32 9.78
N PHE A 338 10.65 -0.97 8.55
CA PHE A 338 10.69 0.44 8.16
C PHE A 338 9.28 1.04 8.03
N ALA A 339 8.33 0.28 7.49
CA ALA A 339 6.98 0.79 7.24
C ALA A 339 6.27 1.19 8.55
N VAL A 340 6.27 0.31 9.57
CA VAL A 340 5.63 0.63 10.84
C VAL A 340 6.36 1.73 11.60
N ALA A 341 7.70 1.78 11.53
CA ALA A 341 8.49 2.84 12.16
C ALA A 341 8.29 4.19 11.44
N ALA A 342 8.16 4.19 10.10
CA ALA A 342 7.82 5.38 9.31
C ALA A 342 6.42 5.91 9.66
N ILE A 343 5.41 5.03 9.78
CA ILE A 343 4.05 5.41 10.19
C ILE A 343 4.04 6.01 11.60
N GLY A 344 4.72 5.37 12.56
CA GLY A 344 4.86 5.90 13.91
C GLY A 344 5.54 7.27 13.94
N SER A 345 6.57 7.45 13.13
CA SER A 345 7.28 8.73 12.95
C SER A 345 6.39 9.79 12.29
N MET A 346 5.59 9.40 11.31
CA MET A 346 4.62 10.25 10.63
C MET A 346 3.61 10.87 11.61
N MET A 347 3.05 10.03 12.50
CA MET A 347 2.12 10.48 13.53
C MET A 347 2.78 11.46 14.51
N GLY A 348 4.01 11.15 14.96
CA GLY A 348 4.79 12.04 15.83
C GLY A 348 5.20 13.35 15.17
N LEU A 349 5.48 13.37 13.87
CA LEU A 349 5.80 14.57 13.11
C LEU A 349 4.56 15.41 12.77
N ALA A 350 3.42 14.78 12.53
CA ALA A 350 2.16 15.47 12.28
C ALA A 350 1.77 16.36 13.46
N SER A 351 1.85 15.80 14.67
CA SER A 351 1.50 16.51 15.92
C SER A 351 2.57 17.51 16.40
N ALA A 352 3.81 17.43 15.92
CA ALA A 352 4.91 18.28 16.38
C ALA A 352 5.00 19.65 15.70
N GLY A 353 4.23 19.90 14.64
CA GLY A 353 4.24 21.15 13.88
C GLY A 353 3.18 22.15 14.35
N ARG A 354 2.93 23.21 13.54
CA ARG A 354 1.87 24.19 13.83
C ARG A 354 0.52 23.50 13.99
N ALA A 355 -0.15 23.72 15.12
CA ALA A 355 -1.36 23.02 15.60
C ALA A 355 -2.53 23.03 14.64
N SER A 356 -2.66 23.63 13.58
CA SER A 356 -3.80 23.65 12.64
C SER A 356 -3.57 22.91 11.32
N ARG A 357 -2.42 22.23 11.13
CA ARG A 357 -2.02 21.67 9.82
C ARG A 357 -1.73 20.17 9.83
N GLU A 358 -2.13 19.47 10.88
CA GLU A 358 -1.90 18.02 11.00
C GLU A 358 -2.51 17.23 9.84
N GLY A 359 -3.78 17.52 9.52
CA GLY A 359 -4.49 16.88 8.40
C GLY A 359 -3.85 17.17 7.04
N THR A 360 -3.36 18.39 6.82
CA THR A 360 -2.67 18.76 5.57
C THR A 360 -1.35 18.01 5.42
N ARG A 361 -0.57 17.85 6.51
CA ARG A 361 0.68 17.05 6.49
C ARG A 361 0.39 15.59 6.19
N MET A 362 -0.58 15.00 6.88
CA MET A 362 -1.00 13.61 6.64
C MET A 362 -1.49 13.41 5.21
N GLY A 363 -2.28 14.35 4.68
CA GLY A 363 -2.75 14.33 3.29
C GLY A 363 -1.61 14.42 2.28
N MET A 364 -0.62 15.28 2.50
CA MET A 364 0.56 15.41 1.64
C MET A 364 1.39 14.12 1.61
N TRP A 365 1.62 13.50 2.76
CA TRP A 365 2.37 12.24 2.83
C TRP A 365 1.60 11.07 2.22
N GLY A 366 0.27 11.01 2.43
CA GLY A 366 -0.60 10.05 1.75
C GLY A 366 -0.61 10.21 0.23
N ALA A 367 -0.58 11.45 -0.27
CA ALA A 367 -0.45 11.73 -1.70
C ALA A 367 0.93 11.30 -2.24
N ALA A 368 2.01 11.56 -1.50
CA ALA A 368 3.35 11.10 -1.86
C ALA A 368 3.40 9.57 -1.95
N GLN A 369 2.78 8.86 -1.01
CA GLN A 369 2.68 7.40 -1.03
C GLN A 369 1.88 6.90 -2.24
N ALA A 370 0.72 7.47 -2.53
CA ALA A 370 -0.11 7.05 -3.67
C ALA A 370 0.60 7.26 -5.01
N LEU A 371 1.26 8.40 -5.18
CA LEU A 371 2.07 8.67 -6.37
C LEU A 371 3.26 7.69 -6.48
N ALA A 372 3.91 7.38 -5.36
CA ALA A 372 5.01 6.43 -5.32
C ALA A 372 4.57 5.02 -5.71
N PHE A 373 3.41 4.56 -5.22
CA PHE A 373 2.87 3.24 -5.59
C PHE A 373 2.53 3.14 -7.07
N GLY A 374 1.91 4.18 -7.66
CA GLY A 374 1.63 4.20 -9.09
C GLY A 374 2.89 4.26 -9.96
N ALA A 375 3.84 5.12 -9.59
CA ALA A 375 5.08 5.32 -10.34
C ALA A 375 6.06 4.16 -10.15
N GLY A 376 6.19 3.60 -8.93
CA GLY A 376 7.18 2.57 -8.61
C GLY A 376 6.96 1.29 -9.40
N GLY A 377 5.72 0.82 -9.45
CA GLY A 377 5.37 -0.35 -10.26
C GLY A 377 5.68 -0.14 -11.74
N LEU A 378 5.29 1.03 -12.29
CA LEU A 378 5.55 1.36 -13.69
C LEU A 378 7.05 1.48 -13.99
N VAL A 379 7.82 2.13 -13.12
CA VAL A 379 9.27 2.30 -13.29
C VAL A 379 10.00 0.96 -13.23
N SER A 380 9.68 0.11 -12.25
CA SER A 380 10.36 -1.18 -12.10
C SER A 380 10.00 -2.17 -13.22
N THR A 381 8.74 -2.16 -13.70
CA THR A 381 8.34 -2.99 -14.85
C THR A 381 8.98 -2.50 -16.16
N ALA A 382 9.02 -1.19 -16.40
CA ALA A 382 9.72 -0.61 -17.54
C ALA A 382 11.24 -0.90 -17.49
N ALA A 383 11.85 -0.77 -16.30
CA ALA A 383 13.25 -1.14 -16.10
C ALA A 383 13.49 -2.63 -16.40
N SER A 384 12.57 -3.51 -15.98
CA SER A 384 12.66 -4.95 -16.29
C SER A 384 12.68 -5.20 -17.81
N ASP A 385 11.81 -4.52 -18.56
CA ASP A 385 11.79 -4.66 -20.03
C ASP A 385 13.08 -4.16 -20.66
N VAL A 386 13.60 -3.00 -20.25
CA VAL A 386 14.87 -2.45 -20.72
C VAL A 386 16.04 -3.39 -20.41
N MET A 387 16.09 -3.90 -19.17
CA MET A 387 17.16 -4.82 -18.77
C MET A 387 17.09 -6.16 -19.52
N ARG A 388 15.90 -6.65 -19.86
CA ARG A 388 15.73 -7.85 -20.68
C ARG A 388 16.17 -7.66 -22.14
N VAL A 389 16.17 -6.45 -22.65
CA VAL A 389 16.76 -6.13 -23.97
C VAL A 389 18.28 -6.06 -23.88
N LEU A 390 18.83 -5.53 -22.77
CA LEU A 390 20.27 -5.39 -22.58
C LEU A 390 20.95 -6.69 -22.18
N PHE A 391 20.29 -7.54 -21.42
CA PHE A 391 20.79 -8.81 -20.91
C PHE A 391 19.93 -9.96 -21.41
N SER A 392 20.53 -10.88 -22.15
CA SER A 392 19.83 -12.12 -22.60
C SER A 392 19.49 -13.06 -21.46
N ASP A 393 20.24 -13.00 -20.35
CA ASP A 393 20.02 -13.82 -19.16
C ASP A 393 18.97 -13.14 -18.24
N PRO A 394 17.83 -13.81 -17.98
CA PRO A 394 16.81 -13.29 -17.07
C PRO A 394 17.33 -12.99 -15.66
N ALA A 395 18.29 -13.78 -15.14
CA ALA A 395 18.87 -13.56 -13.81
C ALA A 395 19.62 -12.22 -13.73
N LEU A 396 20.39 -11.88 -14.76
CA LEU A 396 21.08 -10.58 -14.89
C LEU A 396 20.07 -9.43 -15.05
N ALA A 397 19.05 -9.63 -15.90
CA ALA A 397 18.07 -8.59 -16.17
C ALA A 397 17.27 -8.20 -14.88
N TYR A 398 16.70 -9.17 -14.20
CA TYR A 398 15.98 -8.92 -12.94
C TYR A 398 16.93 -8.53 -11.82
N GLY A 399 18.15 -9.09 -11.77
CA GLY A 399 19.18 -8.70 -10.82
C GLY A 399 19.51 -7.21 -10.89
N ALA A 400 19.62 -6.65 -12.10
CA ALA A 400 19.84 -5.21 -12.30
C ALA A 400 18.68 -4.35 -11.76
N VAL A 401 17.42 -4.81 -11.88
CA VAL A 401 16.25 -4.12 -11.29
C VAL A 401 16.33 -4.15 -9.78
N PHE A 402 16.64 -5.30 -9.15
CA PHE A 402 16.80 -5.37 -7.69
C PHE A 402 17.98 -4.51 -7.18
N VAL A 403 19.06 -4.37 -7.94
CA VAL A 403 20.15 -3.42 -7.62
C VAL A 403 19.67 -1.98 -7.66
N MET A 404 18.85 -1.61 -8.64
CA MET A 404 18.22 -0.29 -8.71
C MET A 404 17.32 -0.04 -7.50
N GLU A 405 16.47 -1.01 -7.12
CA GLU A 405 15.60 -0.92 -5.95
C GLU A 405 16.39 -0.84 -4.65
N ALA A 406 17.49 -1.59 -4.53
CA ALA A 406 18.41 -1.49 -3.41
C ALA A 406 19.00 -0.08 -3.28
N GLY A 407 19.36 0.55 -4.42
CA GLY A 407 19.79 1.95 -4.47
C GLY A 407 18.72 2.92 -3.97
N LEU A 408 17.46 2.71 -4.33
CA LEU A 408 16.33 3.52 -3.83
C LEU A 408 16.12 3.34 -2.32
N PHE A 409 16.20 2.13 -1.78
CA PHE A 409 16.13 1.88 -0.35
C PHE A 409 17.32 2.48 0.41
N ALA A 410 18.53 2.41 -0.15
CA ALA A 410 19.71 3.06 0.42
C ALA A 410 19.55 4.59 0.45
N LEU A 411 19.03 5.18 -0.63
CA LEU A 411 18.67 6.60 -0.68
C LEU A 411 17.59 6.94 0.37
N ALA A 412 16.57 6.11 0.52
CA ALA A 412 15.55 6.29 1.55
C ALA A 412 16.13 6.24 2.97
N ALA A 413 17.09 5.35 3.25
CA ALA A 413 17.80 5.29 4.52
C ALA A 413 18.56 6.61 4.81
N VAL A 414 19.25 7.17 3.80
CA VAL A 414 19.95 8.46 3.92
C VAL A 414 18.97 9.60 4.16
N LEU A 415 17.86 9.64 3.42
CA LEU A 415 16.80 10.64 3.61
C LEU A 415 16.19 10.57 5.02
N ALA A 416 15.98 9.35 5.55
CA ALA A 416 15.52 9.16 6.91
C ALA A 416 16.48 9.81 7.91
N VAL A 417 17.81 9.66 7.75
CA VAL A 417 18.80 10.34 8.61
C VAL A 417 18.56 11.84 8.63
N GLN A 418 18.43 12.46 7.46
CA GLN A 418 18.27 13.93 7.33
C GLN A 418 16.96 14.43 7.96
N VAL A 419 15.86 13.71 7.75
CA VAL A 419 14.54 14.07 8.30
C VAL A 419 14.52 14.04 9.82
N PHE A 420 15.16 13.03 10.41
CA PHE A 420 15.18 12.87 11.88
C PHE A 420 16.26 13.70 12.59
N GLN A 421 17.26 14.22 11.86
CA GLN A 421 18.29 15.11 12.39
C GLN A 421 17.90 16.59 12.33
N ALA A 422 16.92 16.99 11.50
CA ALA A 422 16.51 18.39 11.38
C ALA A 422 16.11 18.95 12.75
N PRO A 423 16.70 20.08 13.20
CA PRO A 423 16.30 20.73 14.44
C PRO A 423 14.81 21.08 14.36
N ARG A 424 14.08 20.93 15.48
CA ARG A 424 12.73 21.50 15.57
C ARG A 424 12.86 22.99 15.27
N GLU A 425 12.16 23.49 14.24
CA GLU A 425 11.83 24.90 14.18
C GLU A 425 11.08 25.20 15.49
N ARG A 426 11.75 25.89 16.43
CA ARG A 426 11.11 26.35 17.64
C ARG A 426 9.90 27.16 17.18
N ALA A 427 8.70 26.77 17.59
CA ALA A 427 7.55 27.65 17.51
C ALA A 427 8.01 28.98 18.10
N ALA A 428 8.00 30.04 17.29
CA ALA A 428 8.34 31.35 17.77
C ALA A 428 7.48 31.57 19.01
N ALA A 429 8.13 31.76 20.16
CA ALA A 429 7.43 32.08 21.39
C ALA A 429 6.53 33.28 21.08
N PRO A 430 5.26 33.31 21.52
CA PRO A 430 4.43 34.48 21.38
C PRO A 430 5.19 35.63 21.99
N ASN A 431 5.46 36.64 21.18
CA ASN A 431 6.12 37.85 21.62
C ASN A 431 5.11 38.61 22.51
N TRP A 432 5.05 38.24 23.77
CA TRP A 432 4.38 39.03 24.79
C TRP A 432 5.26 40.26 25.06
N GLY A 433 5.43 41.05 23.97
CA GLY A 433 6.05 42.38 24.06
C GLY A 433 5.28 43.20 25.05
N GLY A 434 5.94 43.56 26.12
CA GLY A 434 5.44 44.47 27.13
C GLY A 434 4.91 45.75 26.50
N GLN A 435 3.65 45.96 26.68
CA GLN A 435 3.04 47.25 26.82
C GLN A 435 2.49 47.22 28.25
N ASP A 436 3.20 47.92 29.11
CA ASP A 436 2.65 48.68 30.19
C ASP A 436 3.73 49.01 31.24
N ALA A 437 4.49 50.06 30.94
CA ALA A 437 5.20 50.82 31.95
C ALA A 437 5.31 52.24 31.44
N LYS A 438 4.19 52.96 31.48
CA LYS A 438 4.15 54.44 31.60
C LYS A 438 2.73 54.87 31.92
N ALA A 439 2.45 55.13 33.18
CA ALA A 439 1.77 56.28 33.80
C ALA A 439 1.37 55.93 35.23
#